data_caee8742a96f3f9125f8478060bf777e
#
_entry.id   caee8742a96f3f9125f8478060bf777e
#
_cell.length_a   1.000
_cell.length_b   1.000
_cell.length_c   1.000
_cell.angle_alpha   90.00
_cell.angle_beta   90.00
_cell.angle_gamma   90.00
#
_symmetry.space_group_name_H-M   'P 1'
#
loop_
_entity.id
_entity.type
_entity.pdbx_description
1 polymer ?
#
loop_
_entity_poly.entity_id
_entity_poly.type
_entity_poly.pdbx_seq_one_letter_code
_entity_poly.pdbx_strand_id
1 'polypeptide(L)'
;ENSDIIGIYSSAAGNEGLLNFLNRRTLPVRPLVVAHELTQLSRDALRGGVFDAIISQDSGHVVRSAVRIMRANSDNLPINSAQERINIDIYLKENMPLSDEGNREDYP
;
A
#
# COMPACT_ATOMS: atom_id res chain seq x y z
N GLU A 1 -8.91 -24.70 4.71
CA GLU A 1 -8.97 -25.77 5.64
C GLU A 1 -7.78 -25.84 6.58
N ASN A 2 -6.93 -24.83 6.56
CA ASN A 2 -5.90 -24.63 7.57
C ASN A 2 -6.48 -23.75 8.67
N SER A 3 -6.99 -24.37 9.74
CA SER A 3 -7.56 -23.65 10.89
C SER A 3 -6.50 -23.04 11.79
N ASP A 4 -5.24 -23.26 11.50
CA ASP A 4 -4.07 -22.81 12.27
C ASP A 4 -3.32 -21.63 11.63
N ILE A 5 -3.94 -20.96 10.65
CA ILE A 5 -3.38 -19.75 10.06
C ILE A 5 -3.35 -18.63 11.10
N ILE A 6 -2.16 -18.08 11.35
CA ILE A 6 -1.94 -16.99 12.30
C ILE A 6 -1.65 -15.65 11.64
N GLY A 7 -1.27 -15.67 10.35
CA GLY A 7 -0.96 -14.47 9.62
C GLY A 7 -1.17 -14.63 8.11
N ILE A 8 -1.50 -13.52 7.46
CA ILE A 8 -1.70 -13.44 6.01
C ILE A 8 -0.91 -12.25 5.50
N TYR A 9 -0.11 -12.47 4.48
CA TYR A 9 0.58 -11.41 3.74
C TYR A 9 0.05 -11.36 2.31
N SER A 10 -0.59 -10.25 1.97
CA SER A 10 -1.15 -10.02 0.62
C SER A 10 -0.26 -9.07 -0.14
N SER A 11 0.53 -9.58 -1.09
CA SER A 11 1.59 -8.83 -1.78
C SER A 11 1.14 -8.11 -3.05
N ALA A 12 -0.09 -8.33 -3.51
CA ALA A 12 -0.55 -7.81 -4.79
C ALA A 12 -2.02 -7.37 -4.73
N ALA A 13 -2.63 -7.16 -5.89
CA ALA A 13 -4.07 -6.92 -6.00
C ALA A 13 -4.88 -8.09 -5.42
N GLY A 14 -6.12 -7.85 -5.03
CA GLY A 14 -6.98 -8.89 -4.45
C GLY A 14 -7.41 -8.61 -3.03
N ASN A 15 -7.14 -7.42 -2.51
CA ASN A 15 -7.53 -7.03 -1.15
C ASN A 15 -9.03 -7.11 -0.93
N GLU A 16 -9.83 -6.83 -1.96
CA GLU A 16 -11.29 -6.96 -1.89
C GLU A 16 -11.72 -8.40 -1.66
N GLY A 17 -11.13 -9.34 -2.41
CA GLY A 17 -11.41 -10.77 -2.24
C GLY A 17 -10.95 -11.28 -0.87
N LEU A 18 -9.79 -10.84 -0.41
CA LEU A 18 -9.28 -11.18 0.92
C LEU A 18 -10.21 -10.65 2.00
N LEU A 19 -10.63 -9.41 1.90
CA LEU A 19 -11.54 -8.77 2.86
C LEU A 19 -12.88 -9.49 2.91
N ASN A 20 -13.45 -9.84 1.75
CA ASN A 20 -14.69 -10.61 1.65
C ASN A 20 -14.56 -11.99 2.30
N PHE A 21 -13.43 -12.66 2.08
CA PHE A 21 -13.13 -13.93 2.71
C PHE A 21 -13.08 -13.82 4.24
N LEU A 22 -12.35 -12.83 4.75
CA LEU A 22 -12.19 -12.62 6.19
C LEU A 22 -13.53 -12.25 6.87
N ASN A 23 -14.38 -11.49 6.18
CA ASN A 23 -15.69 -11.08 6.71
C ASN A 23 -16.72 -12.21 6.70
N ARG A 24 -16.58 -13.17 5.79
CA ARG A 24 -17.53 -14.30 5.66
C ARG A 24 -17.20 -15.49 6.53
N ARG A 25 -15.96 -15.62 6.96
CA ARG A 25 -15.51 -16.77 7.75
C ARG A 25 -15.28 -16.37 9.19
N THR A 26 -15.89 -17.16 10.08
CA THR A 26 -15.56 -17.10 11.50
C THR A 26 -14.36 -18.00 11.73
N LEU A 27 -13.18 -17.38 11.84
CA LEU A 27 -11.95 -18.10 12.18
C LEU A 27 -11.82 -18.22 13.70
N PRO A 28 -11.28 -19.35 14.21
CA PRO A 28 -11.10 -19.53 15.67
C PRO A 28 -10.23 -18.44 16.28
N VAL A 29 -9.23 -17.99 15.54
CA VAL A 29 -8.34 -16.87 15.90
C VAL A 29 -8.26 -15.95 14.69
N ARG A 30 -8.41 -14.65 14.96
CA ARG A 30 -8.24 -13.64 13.92
C ARG A 30 -6.79 -13.60 13.47
N PRO A 31 -6.47 -13.84 12.18
CA PRO A 31 -5.09 -13.76 11.70
C PRO A 31 -4.62 -12.31 11.67
N LEU A 32 -3.30 -12.11 11.83
CA LEU A 32 -2.67 -10.85 11.50
C LEU A 32 -2.64 -10.69 9.97
N VAL A 33 -2.98 -9.51 9.48
CA VAL A 33 -3.05 -9.26 8.04
C VAL A 33 -2.19 -8.06 7.69
N VAL A 34 -1.22 -8.29 6.81
CA VAL A 34 -0.41 -7.25 6.17
C VAL A 34 -0.75 -7.23 4.69
N ALA A 35 -1.17 -6.08 4.20
CA ALA A 35 -1.57 -5.89 2.81
C ALA A 35 -0.75 -4.80 2.14
N HIS A 36 -0.86 -4.69 0.84
CA HIS A 36 -0.22 -3.65 0.04
C HIS A 36 -1.25 -2.66 -0.50
N GLU A 37 -0.79 -1.45 -0.72
CA GLU A 37 -1.49 -0.31 -1.30
C GLU A 37 -2.54 0.31 -0.37
N LEU A 38 -2.40 1.62 -0.22
CA LEU A 38 -3.30 2.43 0.59
C LEU A 38 -4.46 2.94 -0.28
N THR A 39 -5.46 2.09 -0.45
CA THR A 39 -6.73 2.42 -1.13
C THR A 39 -7.81 2.76 -0.12
N GLN A 40 -8.94 3.26 -0.55
CA GLN A 40 -10.06 3.50 0.36
C GLN A 40 -10.50 2.21 1.06
N LEU A 41 -10.55 1.11 0.32
CA LEU A 41 -10.91 -0.21 0.87
C LEU A 41 -9.93 -0.65 1.95
N SER A 42 -8.62 -0.52 1.71
CA SER A 42 -7.61 -0.92 2.68
C SER A 42 -7.55 0.03 3.88
N ARG A 43 -7.83 1.32 3.69
CA ARG A 43 -7.97 2.29 4.79
C ARG A 43 -9.12 1.89 5.73
N ASP A 44 -10.26 1.56 5.17
CA ASP A 44 -11.43 1.16 5.94
C ASP A 44 -11.19 -0.16 6.67
N ALA A 45 -10.52 -1.12 6.03
CA ALA A 45 -10.14 -2.37 6.64
C ALA A 45 -9.13 -2.19 7.79
N LEU A 46 -8.21 -1.24 7.65
CA LEU A 46 -7.25 -0.90 8.70
C LEU A 46 -7.94 -0.22 9.89
N ARG A 47 -8.84 0.73 9.63
CA ARG A 47 -9.63 1.40 10.68
C ARG A 47 -10.52 0.42 11.43
N GLY A 48 -11.13 -0.50 10.70
CA GLY A 48 -12.01 -1.53 11.27
C GLY A 48 -11.28 -2.67 11.97
N GLY A 49 -9.95 -2.69 11.91
CA GLY A 49 -9.13 -3.72 12.56
C GLY A 49 -9.09 -5.06 11.82
N VAL A 50 -9.56 -5.13 10.57
CA VAL A 50 -9.47 -6.34 9.73
C VAL A 50 -8.06 -6.49 9.17
N PHE A 51 -7.44 -5.39 8.74
CA PHE A 51 -6.02 -5.33 8.40
C PHE A 51 -5.23 -4.73 9.57
N ASP A 52 -4.00 -5.18 9.77
CA ASP A 52 -3.13 -4.73 10.85
C ASP A 52 -2.07 -3.75 10.38
N ALA A 53 -1.58 -3.92 9.16
CA ALA A 53 -0.62 -3.02 8.55
C ALA A 53 -0.79 -2.98 7.04
N ILE A 54 -0.43 -1.85 6.43
CA ILE A 54 -0.43 -1.66 4.99
C ILE A 54 0.94 -1.13 4.58
N ILE A 55 1.53 -1.78 3.58
CA ILE A 55 2.76 -1.33 2.94
C ILE A 55 2.37 -0.59 1.67
N SER A 56 2.86 0.62 1.51
CA SER A 56 2.55 1.46 0.35
C SER A 56 3.80 2.09 -0.22
N GLN A 57 3.79 2.30 -1.54
CA GLN A 57 4.82 3.06 -2.24
C GLN A 57 4.22 4.39 -2.68
N ASP A 58 5.07 5.41 -2.75
CA ASP A 58 4.68 6.69 -3.35
C ASP A 58 4.64 6.52 -4.88
N SER A 59 3.46 6.27 -5.42
CA SER A 59 3.27 6.05 -6.85
C SER A 59 3.62 7.29 -7.68
N GLY A 60 3.44 8.49 -7.15
CA GLY A 60 3.87 9.72 -7.80
C GLY A 60 5.40 9.77 -7.96
N HIS A 61 6.14 9.40 -6.91
CA HIS A 61 7.59 9.30 -6.99
C HIS A 61 8.03 8.23 -8.01
N VAL A 62 7.36 7.07 -8.03
CA VAL A 62 7.67 6.01 -9.02
C VAL A 62 7.56 6.54 -10.45
N VAL A 63 6.48 7.23 -10.77
CA VAL A 63 6.25 7.80 -12.11
C VAL A 63 7.28 8.89 -12.44
N ARG A 64 7.50 9.83 -11.52
CA ARG A 64 8.50 10.90 -11.73
C ARG A 64 9.89 10.33 -11.90
N SER A 65 10.26 9.36 -11.09
CA SER A 65 11.56 8.68 -11.18
C SER A 65 11.73 7.96 -12.51
N ALA A 66 10.72 7.23 -12.95
CA ALA A 66 10.75 6.54 -14.25
C ALA A 66 10.97 7.52 -15.41
N VAL A 67 10.26 8.65 -15.42
CA VAL A 67 10.42 9.69 -16.45
C VAL A 67 11.82 10.30 -16.41
N ARG A 68 12.36 10.63 -15.22
CA ARG A 68 13.72 11.16 -15.10
C ARG A 68 14.76 10.18 -15.60
N ILE A 69 14.64 8.91 -15.26
CA ILE A 69 15.59 7.86 -15.69
C ILE A 69 15.55 7.70 -17.21
N MET A 70 14.37 7.61 -17.79
CA MET A 70 14.22 7.50 -19.26
C MET A 70 14.82 8.71 -19.97
N ARG A 71 14.56 9.91 -19.48
CA ARG A 71 15.12 11.14 -20.05
C ARG A 71 16.65 11.18 -19.92
N ALA A 72 17.18 10.84 -18.75
CA ALA A 72 18.64 10.79 -18.53
C ALA A 72 19.31 9.78 -19.44
N ASN A 73 18.71 8.61 -19.63
CA ASN A 73 19.24 7.60 -20.57
C ASN A 73 19.19 8.07 -22.01
N SER A 74 18.13 8.76 -22.42
CA SER A 74 18.00 9.33 -23.77
C SER A 74 19.05 10.40 -24.05
N ASP A 75 19.34 11.24 -23.04
CA ASP A 75 20.27 12.37 -23.16
C ASP A 75 21.70 12.01 -22.75
N ASN A 76 21.99 10.74 -22.43
CA ASN A 76 23.30 10.28 -21.89
C ASN A 76 23.77 11.05 -20.67
N LEU A 77 22.82 11.40 -19.78
CA LEU A 77 23.11 12.09 -18.53
C LEU A 77 23.23 11.10 -17.37
N PRO A 78 23.99 11.46 -16.32
CA PRO A 78 24.11 10.60 -15.15
C PRO A 78 22.79 10.54 -14.37
N ILE A 79 22.55 9.40 -13.73
CA ILE A 79 21.39 9.16 -12.86
C ILE A 79 21.83 9.30 -11.41
N ASN A 80 21.08 10.07 -10.62
CA ASN A 80 21.28 10.16 -9.18
C ASN A 80 20.50 9.02 -8.50
N SER A 81 21.18 7.92 -8.21
CA SER A 81 20.55 6.73 -7.63
C SER A 81 19.89 6.98 -6.28
N ALA A 82 20.39 7.92 -5.49
CA ALA A 82 19.77 8.28 -4.21
C ALA A 82 18.41 8.95 -4.41
N GLN A 83 18.27 9.83 -5.41
CA GLN A 83 17.02 10.49 -5.76
C GLN A 83 15.99 9.49 -6.33
N GLU A 84 16.46 8.47 -7.04
CA GLU A 84 15.61 7.52 -7.73
C GLU A 84 15.22 6.31 -6.85
N ARG A 85 15.72 6.26 -5.61
CA ARG A 85 15.34 5.21 -4.67
C ARG A 85 13.88 5.38 -4.25
N ILE A 86 13.09 4.34 -4.48
CA ILE A 86 11.69 4.32 -4.06
C ILE A 86 11.62 3.91 -2.60
N ASN A 87 11.07 4.78 -1.76
CA ASN A 87 10.80 4.50 -0.38
C ASN A 87 9.44 3.81 -0.23
N ILE A 88 9.35 2.96 0.78
CA ILE A 88 8.08 2.38 1.20
C ILE A 88 7.63 3.01 2.51
N ASP A 89 6.33 3.14 2.67
CA ASP A 89 5.71 3.57 3.92
C ASP A 89 4.94 2.40 4.52
N ILE A 90 4.99 2.28 5.84
CA ILE A 90 4.24 1.29 6.59
C ILE A 90 3.18 2.03 7.39
N TYR A 91 1.92 1.75 7.10
CA TYR A 91 0.78 2.37 7.78
C TYR A 91 0.16 1.39 8.76
N LEU A 92 0.01 1.86 9.97
CA LEU A 92 -0.83 1.28 11.00
C LEU A 92 -2.07 2.16 11.16
N LYS A 93 -3.04 1.72 11.94
CA LYS A 93 -4.22 2.52 12.23
C LYS A 93 -3.88 3.91 12.81
N GLU A 94 -2.81 4.00 13.58
CA GLU A 94 -2.40 5.18 14.32
C GLU A 94 -1.66 6.22 13.48
N ASN A 95 -0.98 5.82 12.41
CA ASN A 95 -0.17 6.73 11.58
C ASN A 95 -0.73 6.92 10.17
N MET A 96 -1.93 6.45 9.92
CA MET A 96 -2.56 6.57 8.60
C MET A 96 -2.83 8.04 8.28
N PRO A 97 -2.42 8.53 7.08
CA PRO A 97 -2.67 9.92 6.71
C PRO A 97 -4.17 10.19 6.62
N LEU A 98 -4.56 11.42 6.91
CA LEU A 98 -5.91 11.90 6.67
C LEU A 98 -6.22 11.72 5.19
N SER A 99 -7.46 11.37 4.87
CA SER A 99 -7.88 11.07 3.50
C SER A 99 -7.52 12.19 2.53
N ASP A 100 -7.16 11.82 1.31
CA ASP A 100 -6.80 12.73 0.22
C ASP A 100 -7.90 13.72 -0.18
N GLU A 101 -9.04 13.72 0.50
CA GLU A 101 -10.13 14.67 0.25
C GLU A 101 -9.72 16.13 0.47
N GLY A 102 -8.63 16.39 1.22
CA GLY A 102 -8.07 17.72 1.39
C GLY A 102 -6.99 18.10 0.38
N ASN A 103 -6.48 17.16 -0.41
CA ASN A 103 -5.34 17.39 -1.29
C ASN A 103 -5.71 17.52 -2.78
N ARG A 104 -7.01 17.48 -3.11
CA ARG A 104 -7.45 17.66 -4.50
C ARG A 104 -7.45 19.12 -4.97
N GLU A 105 -7.27 20.07 -4.06
CA GLU A 105 -7.29 21.49 -4.39
C GLU A 105 -5.92 22.07 -4.80
N ASP A 106 -4.82 21.30 -4.59
CA ASP A 106 -3.47 21.80 -4.84
C ASP A 106 -2.83 21.32 -6.15
N TYR A 107 -3.58 20.66 -7.03
CA TYR A 107 -3.09 20.33 -8.38
C TYR A 107 -3.79 21.23 -9.40
N PRO A 108 -3.03 22.12 -10.05
CA PRO A 108 -3.57 22.88 -11.17
C PRO A 108 -3.92 22.01 -12.36
#